data_e8ef447ebdb189e624d55ca90967f41f
#
_entry.id   e8ef447ebdb189e624d55ca90967f41f
#
_cell.length_a   1.000
_cell.length_b   1.000
_cell.length_c   1.000
_cell.angle_alpha   90.00
_cell.angle_beta   90.00
_cell.angle_gamma   90.00
#
_symmetry.space_group_name_H-M   'P 1'
#
loop_
_entity.id
_entity.type
_entity.pdbx_description
1 polymer ?
#
loop_
_entity_poly.entity_id
_entity_poly.type
_entity_poly.pdbx_seq_one_letter_code
_entity_poly.pdbx_strand_id
1 'polypeptide(L)'
;MLLPKDTNAYGTIFGGVILANIDLASAIEARKVAAHRFVTKAMREVEFHEPVYVGDIVDFYTHTVRIGRTSVTVRVEVEAERWGNPPLTAGTTGHGERVKVTEAEVVLVAVDEQGRPTPVRPEPDRG
;
A
#
# COMPACT_ATOMS: atom_id res chain seq x y z
N MET A 1 1.68 -6.02 -11.62
CA MET A 1 3.08 -6.31 -11.98
C MET A 1 3.82 -5.02 -12.27
N LEU A 2 5.00 -4.88 -11.74
CA LEU A 2 5.86 -3.72 -12.01
C LEU A 2 6.68 -3.99 -13.27
N LEU A 3 6.71 -3.01 -14.16
CA LEU A 3 7.33 -3.15 -15.47
C LEU A 3 8.67 -2.42 -15.52
N PRO A 4 9.53 -2.72 -16.51
CA PRO A 4 10.80 -2.00 -16.67
C PRO A 4 10.64 -0.48 -16.74
N LYS A 5 9.54 0.03 -17.28
CA LYS A 5 9.25 1.47 -17.32
C LYS A 5 9.12 2.08 -15.93
N ASP A 6 8.89 1.26 -14.89
CA ASP A 6 8.73 1.72 -13.52
C ASP A 6 10.07 1.85 -12.79
N THR A 7 11.18 1.62 -13.46
CA THR A 7 12.49 1.67 -12.84
C THR A 7 13.12 3.05 -12.92
N ASN A 8 14.05 3.30 -12.01
CA ASN A 8 14.93 4.47 -12.05
C ASN A 8 16.24 4.11 -12.75
N ALA A 9 17.19 5.06 -12.77
CA ALA A 9 18.48 4.86 -13.43
C ALA A 9 19.33 3.74 -12.83
N TYR A 10 19.00 3.26 -11.64
CA TYR A 10 19.75 2.20 -10.93
C TYR A 10 19.13 0.81 -11.13
N GLY A 11 18.08 0.70 -11.95
CA GLY A 11 17.40 -0.58 -12.15
C GLY A 11 16.45 -0.98 -11.04
N THR A 12 16.21 -0.10 -10.08
CA THR A 12 15.23 -0.33 -9.01
C THR A 12 13.92 0.37 -9.33
N ILE A 13 12.85 -0.08 -8.71
CA ILE A 13 11.54 0.50 -8.88
C ILE A 13 11.46 1.80 -8.08
N PHE A 14 10.95 2.88 -8.69
CA PHE A 14 10.75 4.15 -7.99
C PHE A 14 9.90 3.99 -6.74
N GLY A 15 10.29 4.67 -5.67
CA GLY A 15 9.49 4.72 -4.44
C GLY A 15 8.08 5.22 -4.68
N GLY A 16 7.92 6.19 -5.61
CA GLY A 16 6.59 6.70 -5.96
C GLY A 16 5.67 5.63 -6.55
N VAL A 17 6.21 4.67 -7.28
CA VAL A 17 5.41 3.55 -7.81
C VAL A 17 4.93 2.68 -6.66
N ILE A 18 5.80 2.40 -5.69
CA ILE A 18 5.42 1.62 -4.51
C ILE A 18 4.33 2.35 -3.71
N LEU A 19 4.50 3.66 -3.51
CA LEU A 19 3.50 4.46 -2.79
C LEU A 19 2.15 4.48 -3.52
N ALA A 20 2.15 4.57 -4.84
CA ALA A 20 0.91 4.52 -5.61
C ALA A 20 0.19 3.19 -5.44
N ASN A 21 0.92 2.10 -5.38
CA ASN A 21 0.33 0.77 -5.17
C ASN A 21 -0.12 0.58 -3.72
N ILE A 22 0.58 1.18 -2.76
CA ILE A 22 0.14 1.20 -1.36
C ILE A 22 -1.20 1.92 -1.25
N ASP A 23 -1.33 3.05 -1.92
CA ASP A 23 -2.58 3.80 -1.93
C ASP A 23 -3.73 2.97 -2.49
N LEU A 24 -3.51 2.33 -3.63
CA LEU A 24 -4.51 1.45 -4.23
C LEU A 24 -4.89 0.28 -3.33
N ALA A 25 -3.90 -0.38 -2.74
CA ALA A 25 -4.14 -1.52 -1.86
C ALA A 25 -4.94 -1.10 -0.62
N SER A 26 -4.63 0.07 -0.05
CA SER A 26 -5.35 0.58 1.12
C SER A 26 -6.80 0.91 0.78
N ALA A 27 -7.06 1.45 -0.41
CA ALA A 27 -8.42 1.74 -0.85
C ALA A 27 -9.25 0.45 -0.99
N ILE A 28 -8.63 -0.60 -1.50
CA ILE A 28 -9.29 -1.92 -1.59
C ILE A 28 -9.65 -2.43 -0.21
N GLU A 29 -8.73 -2.32 0.74
CA GLU A 29 -8.98 -2.75 2.12
C GLU A 29 -10.10 -1.94 2.76
N ALA A 30 -10.10 -0.61 2.59
CA ALA A 30 -11.13 0.25 3.14
C ALA A 30 -12.53 -0.13 2.61
N ARG A 31 -12.62 -0.49 1.35
CA ARG A 31 -13.88 -0.91 0.74
C ARG A 31 -14.40 -2.23 1.28
N LYS A 32 -13.54 -3.05 1.87
CA LYS A 32 -13.98 -4.25 2.59
C LYS A 32 -14.64 -3.91 3.92
N VAL A 33 -14.27 -2.77 4.51
CA VAL A 33 -14.89 -2.30 5.75
C VAL A 33 -16.28 -1.77 5.48
N ALA A 34 -16.44 -0.99 4.43
CA ALA A 34 -17.72 -0.40 4.05
C ALA A 34 -17.72 -0.04 2.57
N ALA A 35 -18.88 -0.15 1.95
CA ALA A 35 -19.03 0.08 0.51
C ALA A 35 -19.21 1.56 0.21
N HIS A 36 -18.17 2.35 0.42
CA HIS A 36 -18.16 3.78 0.13
C HIS A 36 -17.10 4.10 -0.92
N ARG A 37 -17.19 5.30 -1.47
CA ARG A 37 -16.06 5.87 -2.17
C ARG A 37 -15.11 6.40 -1.10
N PHE A 38 -13.84 6.06 -1.20
CA PHE A 38 -12.82 6.54 -0.27
C PHE A 38 -11.84 7.41 -1.00
N VAL A 39 -11.43 8.50 -0.36
CA VAL A 39 -10.33 9.33 -0.84
C VAL A 39 -9.21 9.29 0.18
N THR A 40 -7.98 9.31 -0.29
CA THR A 40 -6.82 9.29 0.59
C THR A 40 -6.63 10.68 1.17
N LYS A 41 -6.65 10.76 2.49
CA LYS A 41 -6.43 12.02 3.21
C LYS A 41 -4.96 12.21 3.55
N ALA A 42 -4.31 11.15 3.97
CA ALA A 42 -2.92 11.22 4.42
C ALA A 42 -2.25 9.86 4.28
N MET A 43 -0.97 9.91 4.05
CA MET A 43 -0.10 8.73 4.11
C MET A 43 1.03 9.13 5.05
N ARG A 44 1.23 8.36 6.11
CA ARG A 44 2.18 8.71 7.15
C ARG A 44 2.98 7.51 7.61
N GLU A 45 4.03 7.77 8.37
CA GLU A 45 4.92 6.73 8.88
C GLU A 45 5.45 5.84 7.76
N VAL A 46 5.76 6.46 6.61
CA VAL A 46 6.30 5.74 5.47
C VAL A 46 7.78 5.46 5.72
N GLU A 47 8.14 4.20 5.66
CA GLU A 47 9.52 3.78 5.79
C GLU A 47 9.90 2.87 4.63
N PHE A 48 11.00 3.17 3.97
CA PHE A 48 11.57 2.36 2.91
C PHE A 48 12.76 1.61 3.48
N HIS A 49 12.71 0.28 3.43
CA HIS A 49 13.76 -0.57 4.00
C HIS A 49 14.67 -1.16 2.95
N GLU A 50 14.10 -1.67 1.86
CA GLU A 50 14.83 -2.35 0.81
C GLU A 50 14.31 -1.93 -0.55
N PRO A 51 15.16 -1.91 -1.58
CA PRO A 51 14.70 -1.62 -2.93
C PRO A 51 13.94 -2.80 -3.53
N VAL A 52 13.15 -2.51 -4.55
CA VAL A 52 12.50 -3.52 -5.38
C VAL A 52 13.20 -3.54 -6.73
N TYR A 53 13.48 -4.71 -7.24
CA TYR A 53 14.09 -4.89 -8.55
C TYR A 53 13.09 -5.45 -9.54
N VAL A 54 13.33 -5.20 -10.82
CA VAL A 54 12.53 -5.80 -11.89
C VAL A 54 12.62 -7.32 -11.77
N GLY A 55 11.49 -8.00 -11.83
CA GLY A 55 11.43 -9.46 -11.69
C GLY A 55 11.08 -9.93 -10.30
N ASP A 56 11.15 -9.04 -9.30
CA ASP A 56 10.70 -9.38 -7.95
C ASP A 56 9.19 -9.55 -7.91
N ILE A 57 8.72 -10.46 -7.08
CA ILE A 57 7.29 -10.58 -6.78
C ILE A 57 7.02 -9.73 -5.56
N VAL A 58 6.13 -8.76 -5.70
CA VAL A 58 5.82 -7.80 -4.65
C VAL A 58 4.43 -8.06 -4.11
N ASP A 59 4.34 -8.25 -2.81
CA ASP A 59 3.08 -8.50 -2.13
C ASP A 59 2.76 -7.32 -1.20
N PHE A 60 1.50 -6.91 -1.23
CA PHE A 60 0.98 -5.83 -0.40
C PHE A 60 0.04 -6.43 0.62
N TYR A 61 0.42 -6.37 1.89
CA TYR A 61 -0.40 -6.86 2.99
C TYR A 61 -1.08 -5.67 3.65
N THR A 62 -2.38 -5.74 3.73
CA THR A 62 -3.18 -4.65 4.29
C THR A 62 -3.99 -5.13 5.48
N HIS A 63 -4.13 -4.28 6.48
CA HIS A 63 -5.10 -4.51 7.52
C HIS A 63 -5.58 -3.17 8.09
N THR A 64 -6.83 -3.15 8.47
CA THR A 64 -7.44 -1.97 9.07
C THR A 64 -7.02 -1.89 10.53
N VAL A 65 -6.42 -0.75 10.91
CA VAL A 65 -5.95 -0.55 12.29
C VAL A 65 -6.89 0.35 13.08
N ARG A 66 -7.71 1.15 12.40
CA ARG A 66 -8.65 2.03 13.08
C ARG A 66 -9.80 2.41 12.16
N ILE A 67 -10.99 2.47 12.72
CA ILE A 67 -12.17 2.99 12.03
C ILE A 67 -12.66 4.18 12.83
N GLY A 68 -12.57 5.37 12.24
CA GLY A 68 -13.13 6.58 12.80
C GLY A 68 -14.55 6.80 12.29
N ARG A 69 -15.13 7.94 12.60
CA ARG A 69 -16.50 8.24 12.16
C ARG A 69 -16.61 8.28 10.64
N THR A 70 -15.70 8.98 9.99
CA THR A 70 -15.67 9.14 8.53
C THR A 70 -14.42 8.57 7.89
N SER A 71 -13.52 8.00 8.68
CA SER A 71 -12.22 7.58 8.19
C SER A 71 -11.93 6.12 8.51
N VAL A 72 -11.05 5.55 7.69
CA VAL A 72 -10.46 4.23 7.90
C VAL A 72 -8.96 4.40 7.80
N THR A 73 -8.24 3.90 8.79
CA THR A 73 -6.78 3.87 8.75
C THR A 73 -6.33 2.45 8.45
N VAL A 74 -5.55 2.31 7.40
CA VAL A 74 -5.07 1.03 6.93
C VAL A 74 -3.55 1.01 7.05
N ARG A 75 -3.03 -0.05 7.66
CA ARG A 75 -1.59 -0.29 7.62
C ARG A 75 -1.27 -1.17 6.43
N VAL A 76 -0.26 -0.78 5.68
CA VAL A 76 0.19 -1.55 4.52
C VAL A 76 1.65 -1.93 4.73
N GLU A 77 1.93 -3.20 4.57
CA GLU A 77 3.29 -3.72 4.60
C GLU A 77 3.59 -4.32 3.23
N VAL A 78 4.72 -3.97 2.68
CA VAL A 78 5.14 -4.41 1.35
C VAL A 78 6.34 -5.31 1.49
N GLU A 79 6.25 -6.50 0.93
CA GLU A 79 7.35 -7.46 0.90
C GLU A 79 7.67 -7.81 -0.55
N ALA A 80 8.92 -8.10 -0.81
CA ALA A 80 9.36 -8.56 -2.12
C ALA A 80 9.98 -9.93 -1.98
N GLU A 81 9.66 -10.80 -2.93
CA GLU A 81 10.31 -12.08 -3.08
C GLU A 81 11.28 -11.97 -4.24
N ARG A 82 12.53 -12.24 -3.98
CA ARG A 82 13.63 -12.04 -4.92
C ARG A 82 13.68 -13.15 -5.96
N TRP A 83 13.17 -12.88 -7.13
CA TRP A 83 13.28 -13.77 -8.29
C TRP A 83 13.93 -13.07 -9.47
N GLY A 84 14.10 -11.75 -9.36
CA GLY A 84 14.72 -10.96 -10.40
C GLY A 84 16.16 -11.37 -10.61
N ASN A 85 16.75 -10.80 -11.63
CA ASN A 85 18.13 -11.03 -11.97
C ASN A 85 18.96 -9.80 -11.62
N PRO A 86 19.01 -9.38 -10.35
CA PRO A 86 19.86 -8.28 -9.98
C PRO A 86 21.29 -8.75 -9.99
N PRO A 87 22.24 -7.83 -10.14
CA PRO A 87 23.57 -8.11 -9.69
C PRO A 87 23.43 -8.36 -8.20
N LEU A 88 23.40 -9.62 -7.85
CA LEU A 88 23.25 -10.01 -6.47
C LEU A 88 24.39 -9.41 -5.68
N THR A 89 24.07 -8.69 -4.65
CA THR A 89 25.07 -8.32 -3.68
C THR A 89 25.67 -9.62 -3.15
N ALA A 90 26.97 -9.60 -2.95
CA ALA A 90 27.69 -10.77 -2.49
C ALA A 90 26.97 -11.37 -1.26
N GLY A 91 26.69 -12.65 -1.32
CA GLY A 91 26.05 -13.36 -0.22
C GLY A 91 24.55 -13.56 -0.34
N THR A 92 23.89 -13.00 -1.36
CA THR A 92 22.49 -13.30 -1.58
C THR A 92 22.33 -14.42 -2.59
N THR A 93 21.50 -15.39 -2.27
CA THR A 93 21.20 -16.47 -3.20
C THR A 93 20.22 -16.02 -4.28
N GLY A 94 19.44 -15.00 -3.99
CA GLY A 94 18.54 -14.38 -4.94
C GLY A 94 17.30 -15.19 -5.32
N HIS A 95 17.14 -16.38 -4.78
CA HIS A 95 16.02 -17.24 -5.18
C HIS A 95 15.03 -17.37 -4.05
N GLY A 96 13.92 -16.62 -4.18
CA GLY A 96 12.82 -16.72 -3.23
C GLY A 96 13.09 -16.06 -1.89
N GLU A 97 14.19 -15.34 -1.75
CA GLU A 97 14.42 -14.58 -0.53
C GLU A 97 13.37 -13.51 -0.37
N ARG A 98 12.74 -13.46 0.80
CA ARG A 98 11.68 -12.50 1.09
C ARG A 98 12.23 -11.39 1.96
N VAL A 99 12.03 -10.15 1.52
CA VAL A 99 12.51 -8.97 2.25
C VAL A 99 11.37 -7.99 2.45
N LYS A 100 11.44 -7.25 3.55
CA LYS A 100 10.50 -6.15 3.80
C LYS A 100 10.97 -4.94 3.03
N VAL A 101 10.08 -4.40 2.19
CA VAL A 101 10.40 -3.29 1.30
C VAL A 101 9.98 -1.95 1.92
N THR A 102 8.74 -1.86 2.32
CA THR A 102 8.14 -0.60 2.75
C THR A 102 7.01 -0.88 3.72
N GLU A 103 6.73 0.09 4.57
CA GLU A 103 5.51 0.10 5.36
C GLU A 103 4.97 1.51 5.45
N ALA A 104 3.67 1.62 5.61
CA ALA A 104 3.00 2.92 5.69
C ALA A 104 1.65 2.78 6.35
N GLU A 105 1.16 3.88 6.92
CA GLU A 105 -0.24 4.00 7.31
C GLU A 105 -0.93 4.95 6.36
N VAL A 106 -2.09 4.55 5.87
CA VAL A 106 -2.91 5.37 4.97
C VAL A 106 -4.22 5.69 5.66
N VAL A 107 -4.57 6.96 5.70
CA VAL A 107 -5.84 7.42 6.24
C VAL A 107 -6.75 7.75 5.06
N LEU A 108 -7.87 7.06 4.98
CA LEU A 108 -8.85 7.25 3.92
C LEU A 108 -10.14 7.78 4.53
N VAL A 109 -10.81 8.65 3.79
CA VAL A 109 -12.07 9.25 4.23
C VAL A 109 -13.17 8.79 3.29
N ALA A 110 -14.26 8.28 3.88
CA ALA A 110 -15.45 7.94 3.12
C ALA A 110 -16.15 9.21 2.67
N VAL A 111 -16.51 9.27 1.40
CA VAL A 111 -17.17 10.45 0.84
C VAL A 111 -18.46 10.06 0.12
N ASP A 112 -19.41 10.99 0.11
CA ASP A 112 -20.67 10.82 -0.59
C ASP A 112 -20.51 11.18 -2.08
N GLU A 113 -21.63 11.20 -2.80
CA GLU A 113 -21.62 11.50 -4.24
C GLU A 113 -21.14 12.91 -4.56
N GLN A 114 -21.24 13.83 -3.60
CA GLN A 114 -20.75 15.19 -3.76
C GLN A 114 -19.31 15.36 -3.26
N GLY A 115 -18.66 14.27 -2.84
CA GLY A 115 -17.28 14.32 -2.36
C GLY A 115 -17.14 14.80 -0.93
N ARG A 116 -18.21 14.86 -0.17
CA ARG A 116 -18.17 15.29 1.23
C ARG A 116 -18.02 14.10 2.17
N PRO A 117 -17.30 14.26 3.29
CA PRO A 117 -17.16 13.16 4.24
C PRO A 117 -18.52 12.63 4.69
N THR A 118 -18.61 11.31 4.76
CA THR A 118 -19.81 10.63 5.20
C THR A 118 -19.43 9.55 6.21
N PRO A 119 -20.32 9.17 7.14
CA PRO A 119 -20.00 8.12 8.11
C PRO A 119 -19.62 6.82 7.41
N VAL A 120 -18.55 6.19 7.87
CA VAL A 120 -18.07 4.91 7.34
C VAL A 120 -19.14 3.83 7.53
N ARG A 121 -19.75 3.81 8.71
CA ARG A 121 -20.82 2.88 9.05
C ARG A 121 -22.08 3.66 9.38
N PRO A 122 -23.25 3.08 9.11
CA PRO A 122 -24.48 3.72 9.51
C PRO A 122 -24.43 4.04 11.01
N GLU A 123 -24.83 5.24 11.38
CA GLU A 123 -24.92 5.59 12.79
C GLU A 123 -26.04 4.77 13.45
N PRO A 124 -25.83 4.37 14.72
CA PRO A 124 -26.89 3.64 15.40
C PRO A 124 -28.16 4.49 15.45
N ASP A 125 -29.28 3.83 15.27
CA ASP A 125 -30.56 4.48 15.39
C ASP A 125 -30.74 4.95 16.84
N ARG A 126 -31.05 6.21 17.01
CA ARG A 126 -31.26 6.82 18.32
C ARG A 126 -32.74 6.86 18.69
N GLY A 127 -33.48 5.93 18.18
CA GLY A 127 -34.90 5.85 18.42
C GLY A 127 -35.33 5.83 19.88
#